data_45a45680a7dec22a033ee8f78bfa7668
#
_entry.id   45a45680a7dec22a033ee8f78bfa7668
#
_cell.length_a   1.000
_cell.length_b   1.000
_cell.length_c   1.000
_cell.angle_alpha   90.00
_cell.angle_beta   90.00
_cell.angle_gamma   90.00
#
_symmetry.space_group_name_H-M   'P 1'
#
loop_
_entity.id
_entity.type
_entity.pdbx_description
1 polymer ?
#
loop_
_entity_poly.entity_id
_entity_poly.type
_entity_poly.pdbx_seq_one_letter_code
_entity_poly.pdbx_strand_id
1 'polypeptide(L)'
;MGLMAAMEQRFSMKMSLRRRQMLAALGAGPVLATSAQGQGKAVAPSGRPIRIGEINSYSTIPQFLVPYRKAWELAVEEINAAGGLLGRPVEVIARDDAGRPDDAIRHATELVTSEKVDLLAGTFLSNVGLAVADHALRTKVLFLASEPLTDALVWEKGNRYTFRLRASTFMQSAMLVGEAAKLPAKRWVTIAPNYEYGQSAVTSFKALLKAARPDVEFVAEQWPALNKLEAASTLQAVLAARPEAIFNVTFGADLARLVREGNLRGVFPRIPVVSLLSGEPEYLDVLKEETPSNWIVTGYPWDQIATPEHAKFFNAYFKRHRDYPRLGSVVGYGMMQAIAAAITRAKSVETEKLIVALRGLKFSTPFGPTEFRAIDHQSTMGAFVGRLALKDGRGQMIDIRYADGANYLPTDAEVRKRRPPEAMK
;
A
#
# COMPACT_ATOMS: atom_id res chain seq x y z
N MET A 1 -24.04 -13.68 -11.20
CA MET A 1 -25.24 -13.03 -10.64
C MET A 1 -25.47 -13.33 -9.16
N GLY A 2 -25.28 -14.57 -8.67
CA GLY A 2 -25.56 -14.92 -7.27
C GLY A 2 -24.67 -14.24 -6.19
N LEU A 3 -23.43 -13.89 -6.50
CA LEU A 3 -22.48 -13.31 -5.55
C LEU A 3 -22.81 -11.84 -5.22
N MET A 4 -23.26 -11.06 -6.20
CA MET A 4 -23.66 -9.66 -6.00
C MET A 4 -24.91 -9.53 -5.13
N ALA A 5 -25.90 -10.39 -5.36
CA ALA A 5 -27.13 -10.41 -4.55
C ALA A 5 -26.85 -10.81 -3.09
N ALA A 6 -25.94 -11.74 -2.85
CA ALA A 6 -25.52 -12.13 -1.49
C ALA A 6 -24.72 -11.02 -0.77
N MET A 7 -23.95 -10.22 -1.50
CA MET A 7 -23.23 -9.06 -0.94
C MET A 7 -24.18 -7.93 -0.58
N GLU A 8 -25.14 -7.61 -1.43
CA GLU A 8 -26.18 -6.60 -1.15
C GLU A 8 -27.04 -7.00 0.05
N GLN A 9 -27.46 -8.26 0.16
CA GLN A 9 -28.22 -8.77 1.30
C GLN A 9 -27.42 -8.72 2.61
N ARG A 10 -26.14 -9.12 2.64
CA ARG A 10 -25.31 -9.07 3.85
C ARG A 10 -25.05 -7.64 4.31
N PHE A 11 -24.84 -6.72 3.39
CA PHE A 11 -24.61 -5.30 3.71
C PHE A 11 -25.91 -4.63 4.21
N SER A 12 -27.03 -4.88 3.57
CA SER A 12 -28.35 -4.40 3.98
C SER A 12 -28.75 -4.95 5.36
N MET A 13 -28.48 -6.23 5.64
CA MET A 13 -28.81 -6.86 6.92
C MET A 13 -27.97 -6.35 8.09
N LYS A 14 -26.67 -6.08 7.89
CA LYS A 14 -25.80 -5.45 8.90
C LYS A 14 -26.21 -4.00 9.21
N MET A 15 -26.67 -3.24 8.22
CA MET A 15 -27.19 -1.88 8.41
C MET A 15 -28.55 -1.86 9.12
N SER A 16 -29.44 -2.82 8.86
CA SER A 16 -30.75 -2.87 9.50
C SER A 16 -30.71 -3.27 10.98
N LEU A 17 -29.77 -4.13 11.37
CA LEU A 17 -29.54 -4.50 12.78
C LEU A 17 -29.00 -3.32 13.61
N ARG A 18 -28.11 -2.49 13.06
CA ARG A 18 -27.61 -1.28 13.75
C ARG A 18 -28.67 -0.17 13.87
N ARG A 19 -29.57 -0.01 12.88
CA ARG A 19 -30.69 0.95 12.98
C ARG A 19 -31.70 0.58 14.09
N ARG A 20 -31.94 -0.69 14.34
CA ARG A 20 -32.89 -1.13 15.39
C ARG A 20 -32.35 -0.91 16.81
N GLN A 21 -31.02 -0.88 16.98
CA GLN A 21 -30.42 -0.60 18.31
C GLN A 21 -30.31 0.89 18.66
N MET A 22 -30.41 1.80 17.67
CA MET A 22 -30.38 3.26 17.91
C MET A 22 -31.77 3.90 18.15
N LEU A 23 -32.85 3.20 17.86
CA LEU A 23 -34.22 3.77 17.97
C LEU A 23 -34.89 3.57 19.33
N ALA A 24 -34.23 2.99 20.32
CA ALA A 24 -34.78 2.71 21.62
C ALA A 24 -34.50 3.75 22.73
N ALA A 25 -33.87 4.89 22.40
CA ALA A 25 -33.53 5.92 23.39
C ALA A 25 -33.72 7.35 22.84
N LEU A 26 -34.95 7.77 22.56
CA LEU A 26 -35.27 9.20 22.42
C LEU A 26 -36.69 9.49 22.89
N GLY A 27 -36.77 9.94 24.16
CA GLY A 27 -37.92 10.58 24.74
C GLY A 27 -38.14 11.98 24.13
N ALA A 28 -39.40 12.39 24.06
CA ALA A 28 -39.88 13.59 23.41
C ALA A 28 -39.34 14.88 24.07
N GLY A 29 -38.70 15.73 23.28
CA GLY A 29 -38.36 17.11 23.55
C GLY A 29 -38.75 18.00 22.36
N PRO A 30 -39.07 19.31 22.56
CA PRO A 30 -39.72 20.14 21.56
C PRO A 30 -38.78 20.44 20.36
N VAL A 31 -39.32 20.29 19.17
CA VAL A 31 -38.67 20.59 17.87
C VAL A 31 -38.51 22.11 17.74
N LEU A 32 -37.30 22.60 17.91
CA LEU A 32 -36.88 23.90 17.39
C LEU A 32 -36.54 23.72 15.89
N ALA A 33 -37.30 24.36 15.03
CA ALA A 33 -37.06 24.42 13.61
C ALA A 33 -35.72 25.14 13.34
N THR A 34 -34.65 24.38 13.11
CA THR A 34 -33.41 24.90 12.58
C THR A 34 -33.55 25.04 11.08
N SER A 35 -33.46 26.28 10.62
CA SER A 35 -33.38 26.67 9.19
C SER A 35 -32.35 25.80 8.46
N ALA A 36 -32.79 25.11 7.40
CA ALA A 36 -31.93 24.44 6.45
C ALA A 36 -30.98 25.48 5.83
N GLN A 37 -29.73 25.50 6.27
CA GLN A 37 -28.68 26.18 5.55
C GLN A 37 -28.52 25.46 4.21
N GLY A 38 -28.91 26.16 3.15
CA GLY A 38 -28.75 25.70 1.77
C GLY A 38 -27.29 25.33 1.54
N GLN A 39 -27.05 24.05 1.21
CA GLN A 39 -25.76 23.64 0.62
C GLN A 39 -25.58 24.45 -0.66
N GLY A 40 -24.79 25.51 -0.60
CA GLY A 40 -24.37 26.26 -1.76
C GLY A 40 -23.78 25.26 -2.78
N LYS A 41 -24.27 25.28 -4.01
CA LYS A 41 -23.68 24.51 -5.12
C LYS A 41 -22.19 24.83 -5.14
N ALA A 42 -21.34 23.82 -5.05
CA ALA A 42 -19.90 24.00 -5.21
C ALA A 42 -19.64 24.71 -6.53
N VAL A 43 -18.90 25.81 -6.50
CA VAL A 43 -18.52 26.55 -7.71
C VAL A 43 -17.59 25.64 -8.52
N ALA A 44 -17.85 25.51 -9.82
CA ALA A 44 -17.01 24.72 -10.70
C ALA A 44 -15.56 25.27 -10.68
N PRO A 45 -14.54 24.38 -10.56
CA PRO A 45 -13.15 24.84 -10.55
C PRO A 45 -12.80 25.49 -11.90
N SER A 46 -11.96 26.53 -11.87
CA SER A 46 -11.60 27.33 -13.06
C SER A 46 -10.10 27.63 -13.09
N GLY A 47 -9.61 28.11 -14.24
CA GLY A 47 -8.20 28.45 -14.43
C GLY A 47 -7.33 27.26 -14.85
N ARG A 48 -5.99 27.46 -14.87
CA ARG A 48 -5.03 26.43 -15.26
C ARG A 48 -5.14 25.24 -14.30
N PRO A 49 -5.31 24.00 -14.80
CA PRO A 49 -5.32 22.81 -13.96
C PRO A 49 -4.07 22.68 -13.09
N ILE A 50 -4.23 22.08 -11.92
CA ILE A 50 -3.10 21.53 -11.15
C ILE A 50 -2.77 20.18 -11.78
N ARG A 51 -1.56 20.04 -12.33
CA ARG A 51 -1.15 18.87 -13.08
C ARG A 51 -0.26 17.96 -12.25
N ILE A 52 -0.62 16.70 -12.17
CA ILE A 52 0.13 15.66 -11.48
C ILE A 52 0.65 14.70 -12.55
N GLY A 53 1.97 14.54 -12.63
CA GLY A 53 2.59 13.52 -13.48
C GLY A 53 2.64 12.19 -12.75
N GLU A 54 1.87 11.21 -13.19
CA GLU A 54 1.82 9.89 -12.57
C GLU A 54 2.57 8.88 -13.44
N ILE A 55 3.51 8.13 -12.85
CA ILE A 55 4.34 7.13 -13.54
C ILE A 55 4.17 5.81 -12.83
N ASN A 56 3.81 4.76 -13.57
CA ASN A 56 3.66 3.43 -12.97
C ASN A 56 3.82 2.30 -13.98
N SER A 57 4.02 1.07 -13.50
CA SER A 57 4.28 -0.13 -14.31
C SER A 57 2.98 -0.81 -14.77
N TYR A 58 2.07 -0.06 -15.40
CA TYR A 58 0.70 -0.48 -15.74
C TYR A 58 0.64 -1.76 -16.57
N SER A 59 1.48 -1.89 -17.57
CA SER A 59 1.53 -3.06 -18.45
C SER A 59 2.15 -4.29 -17.77
N THR A 60 3.01 -4.06 -16.76
CA THR A 60 3.77 -5.15 -16.12
C THR A 60 3.04 -5.72 -14.90
N ILE A 61 2.30 -4.90 -14.14
CA ILE A 61 1.61 -5.28 -12.90
C ILE A 61 0.11 -4.86 -12.95
N PRO A 62 -0.63 -5.24 -13.98
CA PRO A 62 -2.00 -4.77 -14.17
C PRO A 62 -2.95 -5.18 -13.04
N GLN A 63 -2.75 -6.35 -12.40
CA GLN A 63 -3.61 -6.83 -11.31
C GLN A 63 -3.64 -5.87 -10.12
N PHE A 64 -2.57 -5.13 -9.86
CA PHE A 64 -2.49 -4.12 -8.80
C PHE A 64 -2.81 -2.71 -9.36
N LEU A 65 -2.28 -2.38 -10.53
CA LEU A 65 -2.29 -1.01 -11.03
C LEU A 65 -3.59 -0.61 -11.76
N VAL A 66 -4.39 -1.56 -12.25
CA VAL A 66 -5.74 -1.25 -12.75
C VAL A 66 -6.66 -0.81 -11.59
N PRO A 67 -6.76 -1.52 -10.45
CA PRO A 67 -7.49 -1.04 -9.28
C PRO A 67 -6.94 0.26 -8.70
N TYR A 68 -5.63 0.45 -8.67
CA TYR A 68 -4.95 1.66 -8.26
C TYR A 68 -5.39 2.87 -9.11
N ARG A 69 -5.36 2.72 -10.44
CA ARG A 69 -5.78 3.76 -11.37
C ARG A 69 -7.25 4.15 -11.19
N LYS A 70 -8.14 3.16 -11.14
CA LYS A 70 -9.58 3.38 -10.90
C LYS A 70 -9.83 4.21 -9.64
N ALA A 71 -9.02 4.01 -8.61
CA ALA A 71 -9.20 4.69 -7.33
C ALA A 71 -8.63 6.11 -7.32
N TRP A 72 -7.49 6.38 -7.95
CA TRP A 72 -7.04 7.76 -8.06
C TRP A 72 -7.91 8.58 -9.04
N GLU A 73 -8.46 7.96 -10.11
CA GLU A 73 -9.46 8.59 -10.97
C GLU A 73 -10.71 9.00 -10.17
N LEU A 74 -11.23 8.09 -9.32
CA LEU A 74 -12.35 8.39 -8.41
C LEU A 74 -12.02 9.57 -7.48
N ALA A 75 -10.83 9.58 -6.87
CA ALA A 75 -10.42 10.66 -5.97
C ALA A 75 -10.33 12.02 -6.72
N VAL A 76 -9.82 12.04 -7.95
CA VAL A 76 -9.78 13.24 -8.79
C VAL A 76 -11.18 13.72 -9.14
N GLU A 77 -12.10 12.81 -9.51
CA GLU A 77 -13.51 13.14 -9.75
C GLU A 77 -14.15 13.80 -8.52
N GLU A 78 -13.94 13.22 -7.31
CA GLU A 78 -14.47 13.78 -6.07
C GLU A 78 -13.87 15.15 -5.72
N ILE A 79 -12.56 15.33 -5.89
CA ILE A 79 -11.87 16.60 -5.65
C ILE A 79 -12.41 17.68 -6.60
N ASN A 80 -12.53 17.37 -7.88
CA ASN A 80 -13.02 18.33 -8.88
C ASN A 80 -14.50 18.66 -8.67
N ALA A 81 -15.33 17.69 -8.30
CA ALA A 81 -16.72 17.91 -7.95
C ALA A 81 -16.89 18.79 -6.70
N ALA A 82 -15.92 18.78 -5.79
CA ALA A 82 -15.90 19.64 -4.60
C ALA A 82 -15.35 21.06 -4.86
N GLY A 83 -15.04 21.43 -6.12
CA GLY A 83 -14.52 22.75 -6.49
C GLY A 83 -13.01 22.76 -6.75
N GLY A 84 -12.37 21.59 -6.88
CA GLY A 84 -10.95 21.47 -7.16
C GLY A 84 -10.05 21.77 -5.97
N LEU A 85 -8.79 22.02 -6.23
CA LEU A 85 -7.82 22.46 -5.24
C LEU A 85 -7.43 23.92 -5.51
N LEU A 86 -7.49 24.76 -4.50
CA LEU A 86 -7.30 26.21 -4.64
C LEU A 86 -8.21 26.84 -5.72
N GLY A 87 -9.42 26.30 -5.92
CA GLY A 87 -10.35 26.72 -6.98
C GLY A 87 -9.95 26.29 -8.39
N ARG A 88 -8.93 25.46 -8.56
CA ARG A 88 -8.41 24.96 -9.84
C ARG A 88 -8.73 23.48 -10.01
N PRO A 89 -9.06 23.01 -11.23
CA PRO A 89 -9.26 21.60 -11.47
C PRO A 89 -7.94 20.83 -11.31
N VAL A 90 -8.02 19.55 -10.89
CA VAL A 90 -6.89 18.61 -10.85
C VAL A 90 -6.91 17.74 -12.10
N GLU A 91 -5.76 17.62 -12.75
CA GLU A 91 -5.51 16.77 -13.91
C GLU A 91 -4.35 15.81 -13.61
N VAL A 92 -4.50 14.53 -13.93
CA VAL A 92 -3.43 13.53 -13.81
C VAL A 92 -3.01 13.08 -15.20
N ILE A 93 -1.72 13.21 -15.50
CA ILE A 93 -1.12 12.77 -16.75
C ILE A 93 -0.33 11.49 -16.44
N ALA A 94 -0.91 10.33 -16.79
CA ALA A 94 -0.33 9.03 -16.49
C ALA A 94 0.62 8.55 -17.59
N ARG A 95 1.71 7.87 -17.20
CA ARG A 95 2.69 7.21 -18.08
C ARG A 95 2.97 5.79 -17.58
N ASP A 96 3.20 4.88 -18.52
CA ASP A 96 3.59 3.49 -18.25
C ASP A 96 5.10 3.32 -18.39
N ASP A 97 5.78 3.00 -17.30
CA ASP A 97 7.21 2.75 -17.29
C ASP A 97 7.59 1.31 -17.71
N ALA A 98 6.61 0.45 -17.93
CA ALA A 98 6.78 -0.97 -18.27
C ALA A 98 7.76 -1.72 -17.33
N GLY A 99 7.88 -1.26 -16.07
CA GLY A 99 8.77 -1.82 -15.05
C GLY A 99 10.25 -1.47 -15.25
N ARG A 100 10.57 -0.47 -16.08
CA ARG A 100 11.95 -0.10 -16.45
C ARG A 100 12.34 1.28 -15.93
N PRO A 101 13.42 1.40 -15.13
CA PRO A 101 13.90 2.68 -14.60
C PRO A 101 14.18 3.72 -15.68
N ASP A 102 14.77 3.32 -16.82
CA ASP A 102 15.12 4.26 -17.90
C ASP A 102 13.88 4.89 -18.54
N ASP A 103 12.82 4.10 -18.75
CA ASP A 103 11.55 4.61 -19.26
C ASP A 103 10.89 5.55 -18.24
N ALA A 104 10.94 5.21 -16.94
CA ALA A 104 10.43 6.07 -15.89
C ALA A 104 11.15 7.43 -15.85
N ILE A 105 12.47 7.45 -15.97
CA ILE A 105 13.27 8.69 -16.04
C ILE A 105 12.90 9.51 -17.29
N ARG A 106 12.76 8.87 -18.45
CA ARG A 106 12.35 9.51 -19.70
C ARG A 106 10.97 10.15 -19.55
N HIS A 107 10.01 9.44 -18.99
CA HIS A 107 8.66 9.94 -18.73
C HIS A 107 8.63 11.04 -17.66
N ALA A 108 9.41 10.92 -16.59
CA ALA A 108 9.55 11.98 -15.59
C ALA A 108 10.07 13.27 -16.21
N THR A 109 11.08 13.17 -17.09
CA THR A 109 11.64 14.32 -17.83
C THR A 109 10.57 14.96 -18.73
N GLU A 110 9.86 14.17 -19.53
CA GLU A 110 8.77 14.65 -20.40
C GLU A 110 7.67 15.36 -19.60
N LEU A 111 7.20 14.72 -18.50
CA LEU A 111 6.15 15.28 -17.65
C LEU A 111 6.55 16.64 -17.05
N VAL A 112 7.79 16.76 -16.60
CA VAL A 112 8.27 18.03 -16.01
C VAL A 112 8.55 19.09 -17.07
N THR A 113 9.21 18.73 -18.18
CA THR A 113 9.70 19.72 -19.16
C THR A 113 8.67 20.09 -20.22
N SER A 114 7.87 19.15 -20.71
CA SER A 114 6.90 19.33 -21.79
C SER A 114 5.49 19.54 -21.26
N GLU A 115 5.02 18.63 -20.39
CA GLU A 115 3.65 18.69 -19.83
C GLU A 115 3.53 19.74 -18.70
N LYS A 116 4.66 20.20 -18.15
CA LYS A 116 4.70 21.19 -17.08
C LYS A 116 3.88 20.78 -15.85
N VAL A 117 4.03 19.53 -15.41
CA VAL A 117 3.36 19.05 -14.19
C VAL A 117 3.88 19.79 -12.96
N ASP A 118 3.02 19.97 -11.96
CA ASP A 118 3.35 20.66 -10.72
C ASP A 118 4.11 19.73 -9.74
N LEU A 119 3.90 18.39 -9.85
CA LEU A 119 4.60 17.38 -9.08
C LEU A 119 4.54 16.00 -9.78
N LEU A 120 5.43 15.09 -9.36
CA LEU A 120 5.44 13.69 -9.77
C LEU A 120 4.84 12.80 -8.67
N ALA A 121 4.17 11.73 -9.08
CA ALA A 121 3.60 10.73 -8.17
C ALA A 121 3.67 9.32 -8.76
N GLY A 122 3.44 8.30 -7.93
CA GLY A 122 3.29 6.92 -8.39
C GLY A 122 4.49 6.04 -8.10
N THR A 123 4.86 5.28 -9.09
CA THR A 123 5.81 4.15 -9.18
C THR A 123 5.42 2.95 -8.31
N PHE A 124 5.64 1.76 -8.85
CA PHE A 124 5.41 0.49 -8.15
C PHE A 124 6.71 -0.19 -7.74
N LEU A 125 7.57 -0.51 -8.72
CA LEU A 125 8.80 -1.25 -8.45
C LEU A 125 9.83 -0.39 -7.70
N SER A 126 10.50 -0.99 -6.71
CA SER A 126 11.44 -0.28 -5.84
C SER A 126 12.63 0.34 -6.58
N ASN A 127 13.19 -0.38 -7.55
CA ASN A 127 14.28 0.15 -8.39
C ASN A 127 13.82 1.30 -9.29
N VAL A 128 12.59 1.28 -9.78
CA VAL A 128 11.98 2.38 -10.54
C VAL A 128 11.75 3.58 -9.62
N GLY A 129 11.20 3.36 -8.42
CA GLY A 129 11.00 4.41 -7.43
C GLY A 129 12.30 5.12 -7.03
N LEU A 130 13.40 4.37 -6.85
CA LEU A 130 14.72 4.94 -6.58
C LEU A 130 15.22 5.82 -7.74
N ALA A 131 15.02 5.38 -8.99
CA ALA A 131 15.43 6.14 -10.16
C ALA A 131 14.64 7.46 -10.31
N VAL A 132 13.32 7.42 -10.07
CA VAL A 132 12.47 8.64 -10.09
C VAL A 132 12.80 9.55 -8.92
N ALA A 133 13.11 9.02 -7.73
CA ALA A 133 13.54 9.80 -6.57
C ALA A 133 14.86 10.55 -6.82
N ASP A 134 15.82 9.90 -7.48
CA ASP A 134 17.08 10.53 -7.89
C ASP A 134 16.85 11.60 -8.97
N HIS A 135 15.96 11.35 -9.93
CA HIS A 135 15.54 12.35 -10.91
C HIS A 135 14.87 13.56 -10.22
N ALA A 136 13.98 13.33 -9.26
CA ALA A 136 13.30 14.36 -8.49
C ALA A 136 14.29 15.26 -7.73
N LEU A 137 15.35 14.68 -7.15
CA LEU A 137 16.43 15.40 -6.50
C LEU A 137 17.17 16.32 -7.49
N ARG A 138 17.55 15.79 -8.67
CA ARG A 138 18.28 16.56 -9.69
C ARG A 138 17.46 17.70 -10.29
N THR A 139 16.17 17.48 -10.51
CA THR A 139 15.27 18.45 -11.13
C THR A 139 14.54 19.35 -10.12
N LYS A 140 14.71 19.08 -8.82
CA LYS A 140 14.07 19.80 -7.72
C LYS A 140 12.54 19.81 -7.84
N VAL A 141 11.96 18.69 -8.28
CA VAL A 141 10.50 18.47 -8.36
C VAL A 141 10.06 17.57 -7.23
N LEU A 142 8.89 17.83 -6.64
CA LEU A 142 8.33 16.95 -5.61
C LEU A 142 7.95 15.60 -6.23
N PHE A 143 8.32 14.50 -5.58
CA PHE A 143 7.89 13.15 -5.89
C PHE A 143 7.19 12.50 -4.70
N LEU A 144 5.92 12.18 -4.86
CA LEU A 144 5.16 11.37 -3.90
C LEU A 144 5.14 9.91 -4.36
N ALA A 145 6.06 9.11 -3.84
CA ALA A 145 6.15 7.69 -4.11
C ALA A 145 4.99 6.95 -3.42
N SER A 146 4.14 6.27 -4.20
CA SER A 146 2.97 5.58 -3.67
C SER A 146 3.28 4.16 -3.19
N GLU A 147 4.00 3.36 -3.98
CA GLU A 147 4.18 1.92 -3.78
C GLU A 147 5.61 1.44 -3.53
N PRO A 148 6.69 2.09 -3.93
CA PRO A 148 8.03 1.52 -3.77
C PRO A 148 8.34 1.21 -2.30
N LEU A 149 8.58 -0.06 -1.98
CA LEU A 149 8.66 -0.51 -0.59
C LEU A 149 10.07 -0.53 -0.01
N THR A 150 11.14 -0.42 -0.84
CA THR A 150 12.51 -0.46 -0.33
C THR A 150 12.75 0.60 0.74
N ASP A 151 13.43 0.21 1.81
CA ASP A 151 13.80 1.12 2.89
C ASP A 151 14.74 2.22 2.41
N ALA A 152 15.59 1.93 1.43
CA ALA A 152 16.55 2.87 0.87
C ALA A 152 15.90 4.16 0.32
N LEU A 153 14.64 4.09 -0.16
CA LEU A 153 13.96 5.22 -0.81
C LEU A 153 13.92 6.49 0.07
N VAL A 154 13.70 6.31 1.37
CA VAL A 154 13.57 7.42 2.32
C VAL A 154 14.69 7.43 3.36
N TRP A 155 15.59 6.43 3.36
CA TRP A 155 16.75 6.36 4.24
C TRP A 155 18.05 6.55 3.46
N GLU A 156 18.77 5.50 3.06
CA GLU A 156 20.13 5.61 2.47
C GLU A 156 20.17 6.43 1.18
N LYS A 157 19.10 6.41 0.39
CA LYS A 157 18.90 7.20 -0.85
C LYS A 157 17.89 8.33 -0.66
N GLY A 158 17.46 8.54 0.58
CA GLY A 158 16.46 9.55 0.89
C GLY A 158 16.95 10.96 0.52
N ASN A 159 16.03 11.75 0.01
CA ASN A 159 16.27 13.15 -0.33
C ASN A 159 15.08 14.01 0.08
N ARG A 160 15.25 15.34 0.06
CA ARG A 160 14.21 16.27 0.53
C ARG A 160 12.98 16.35 -0.36
N TYR A 161 13.09 15.92 -1.63
CA TYR A 161 12.01 16.01 -2.64
C TYR A 161 11.13 14.76 -2.70
N THR A 162 11.49 13.70 -1.98
CA THR A 162 10.78 12.42 -2.04
C THR A 162 10.06 12.12 -0.72
N PHE A 163 8.77 11.79 -0.83
CA PHE A 163 7.91 11.30 0.27
C PHE A 163 7.34 9.94 -0.12
N ARG A 164 7.18 9.03 0.84
CA ARG A 164 6.60 7.71 0.60
C ARG A 164 5.32 7.48 1.37
N LEU A 165 4.28 7.01 0.67
CA LEU A 165 2.97 6.76 1.25
C LEU A 165 2.89 5.40 1.95
N ARG A 166 3.19 4.30 1.25
CA ARG A 166 2.97 2.94 1.76
C ARG A 166 4.02 2.53 2.81
N ALA A 167 3.61 1.63 3.73
CA ALA A 167 4.52 1.04 4.72
C ALA A 167 5.69 0.31 4.05
N SER A 168 6.92 0.60 4.51
CA SER A 168 8.16 0.04 3.95
C SER A 168 8.35 -1.45 4.21
N THR A 169 9.39 -2.03 3.58
CA THR A 169 9.83 -3.40 3.87
C THR A 169 10.22 -3.58 5.34
N PHE A 170 10.89 -2.60 5.95
CA PHE A 170 11.19 -2.61 7.38
C PHE A 170 9.90 -2.61 8.22
N MET A 171 8.98 -1.67 7.95
CA MET A 171 7.73 -1.57 8.70
C MET A 171 6.92 -2.86 8.61
N GLN A 172 6.71 -3.40 7.41
CA GLN A 172 5.95 -4.62 7.22
C GLN A 172 6.64 -5.84 7.82
N SER A 173 7.97 -5.94 7.75
CA SER A 173 8.74 -6.97 8.44
C SER A 173 8.57 -6.87 9.97
N ALA A 174 8.64 -5.65 10.53
CA ALA A 174 8.44 -5.42 11.95
C ALA A 174 7.02 -5.80 12.41
N MET A 175 6.00 -5.55 11.57
CA MET A 175 4.62 -5.97 11.84
C MET A 175 4.45 -7.49 11.93
N LEU A 176 5.24 -8.25 11.14
CA LEU A 176 5.18 -9.72 11.09
C LEU A 176 6.11 -10.39 12.11
N VAL A 177 7.23 -9.77 12.47
CA VAL A 177 8.23 -10.37 13.38
C VAL A 177 7.63 -10.73 14.73
N GLY A 178 6.67 -9.96 15.25
CA GLY A 178 5.99 -10.29 16.50
C GLY A 178 5.27 -11.65 16.47
N GLU A 179 4.70 -12.03 15.32
CA GLU A 179 4.08 -13.35 15.13
C GLU A 179 5.11 -14.42 14.74
N ALA A 180 6.09 -14.06 13.90
CA ALA A 180 7.17 -14.95 13.49
C ALA A 180 7.99 -15.44 14.70
N ALA A 181 8.27 -14.57 15.66
CA ALA A 181 9.03 -14.89 16.87
C ALA A 181 8.32 -15.88 17.81
N LYS A 182 7.00 -16.01 17.71
CA LYS A 182 6.21 -17.01 18.49
C LYS A 182 6.32 -18.43 17.92
N LEU A 183 6.77 -18.57 16.66
CA LEU A 183 6.98 -19.87 16.05
C LEU A 183 8.16 -20.57 16.74
N PRO A 184 8.08 -21.88 17.00
CA PRO A 184 9.20 -22.63 17.60
C PRO A 184 10.39 -22.78 16.66
N ALA A 185 10.23 -22.39 15.39
CA ALA A 185 11.20 -22.53 14.31
C ALA A 185 12.51 -21.79 14.60
N LYS A 186 13.63 -22.50 14.45
CA LYS A 186 14.99 -21.95 14.53
C LYS A 186 15.65 -21.85 13.15
N ARG A 187 15.32 -22.74 12.24
CA ARG A 187 15.89 -22.83 10.90
C ARG A 187 14.96 -22.20 9.87
N TRP A 188 15.39 -21.08 9.34
CA TRP A 188 14.59 -20.28 8.39
C TRP A 188 15.21 -20.31 6.99
N VAL A 189 14.35 -20.34 5.98
CA VAL A 189 14.71 -20.08 4.58
C VAL A 189 13.95 -18.85 4.07
N THR A 190 14.59 -18.07 3.22
CA THR A 190 13.92 -16.95 2.54
C THR A 190 13.73 -17.24 1.06
N ILE A 191 12.61 -16.78 0.49
CA ILE A 191 12.30 -16.81 -0.93
C ILE A 191 11.90 -15.40 -1.35
N ALA A 192 12.71 -14.72 -2.14
CA ALA A 192 12.49 -13.32 -2.50
C ALA A 192 12.91 -13.05 -3.96
N PRO A 193 12.20 -12.17 -4.69
CA PRO A 193 12.62 -11.80 -6.02
C PRO A 193 13.96 -11.05 -5.98
N ASN A 194 14.86 -11.40 -6.91
CA ASN A 194 16.22 -10.85 -6.95
C ASN A 194 16.24 -9.42 -7.52
N TYR A 195 15.71 -8.47 -6.76
CA TYR A 195 15.84 -7.04 -7.01
C TYR A 195 15.65 -6.25 -5.71
N GLU A 196 15.73 -4.94 -5.76
CA GLU A 196 15.78 -4.01 -4.62
C GLU A 196 14.74 -4.30 -3.52
N TYR A 197 13.46 -4.53 -3.89
CA TYR A 197 12.41 -4.85 -2.93
C TYR A 197 12.69 -6.14 -2.15
N GLY A 198 13.03 -7.22 -2.88
CA GLY A 198 13.30 -8.51 -2.24
C GLY A 198 14.49 -8.45 -1.30
N GLN A 199 15.57 -7.79 -1.73
CA GLN A 199 16.80 -7.61 -0.94
C GLN A 199 16.53 -6.79 0.32
N SER A 200 15.80 -5.67 0.20
CA SER A 200 15.40 -4.83 1.32
C SER A 200 14.55 -5.60 2.34
N ALA A 201 13.54 -6.36 1.86
CA ALA A 201 12.64 -7.13 2.71
C ALA A 201 13.36 -8.23 3.50
N VAL A 202 14.21 -9.02 2.82
CA VAL A 202 14.98 -10.09 3.47
C VAL A 202 15.96 -9.51 4.48
N THR A 203 16.65 -8.42 4.14
CA THR A 203 17.59 -7.76 5.05
C THR A 203 16.88 -7.29 6.32
N SER A 204 15.75 -6.60 6.18
CA SER A 204 14.98 -6.07 7.32
C SER A 204 14.37 -7.19 8.16
N PHE A 205 13.78 -8.21 7.54
CA PHE A 205 13.20 -9.34 8.28
C PHE A 205 14.25 -10.12 9.06
N LYS A 206 15.40 -10.44 8.43
CA LYS A 206 16.51 -11.15 9.09
C LYS A 206 17.04 -10.38 10.30
N ALA A 207 17.27 -9.08 10.15
CA ALA A 207 17.78 -8.25 11.24
C ALA A 207 16.79 -8.19 12.41
N LEU A 208 15.51 -7.94 12.12
CA LEU A 208 14.46 -7.81 13.12
C LEU A 208 14.17 -9.15 13.83
N LEU A 209 14.10 -10.26 13.08
CA LEU A 209 13.84 -11.57 13.68
C LEU A 209 15.02 -12.03 14.53
N LYS A 210 16.27 -11.81 14.10
CA LYS A 210 17.46 -12.12 14.91
C LYS A 210 17.55 -11.29 16.18
N ALA A 211 17.11 -10.03 16.14
CA ALA A 211 17.04 -9.19 17.33
C ALA A 211 15.99 -9.71 18.34
N ALA A 212 14.85 -10.20 17.86
CA ALA A 212 13.79 -10.77 18.69
C ALA A 212 14.08 -12.21 19.14
N ARG A 213 14.78 -12.99 18.32
CA ARG A 213 15.10 -14.42 18.48
C ARG A 213 16.56 -14.68 18.06
N PRO A 214 17.55 -14.45 18.95
CA PRO A 214 18.97 -14.65 18.63
C PRO A 214 19.33 -16.10 18.26
N ASP A 215 18.50 -17.07 18.66
CA ASP A 215 18.66 -18.49 18.39
C ASP A 215 18.24 -18.93 16.97
N VAL A 216 17.67 -18.03 16.14
CA VAL A 216 17.30 -18.39 14.77
C VAL A 216 18.48 -18.34 13.82
N GLU A 217 18.46 -19.22 12.83
CA GLU A 217 19.44 -19.30 11.74
C GLU A 217 18.74 -19.23 10.39
N PHE A 218 19.28 -18.44 9.45
CA PHE A 218 18.85 -18.42 8.06
C PHE A 218 19.74 -19.37 7.27
N VAL A 219 19.23 -20.58 7.01
CA VAL A 219 20.01 -21.70 6.47
C VAL A 219 20.12 -21.72 4.96
N ALA A 220 19.23 -21.03 4.24
CA ALA A 220 19.29 -20.82 2.79
C ALA A 220 18.47 -19.59 2.36
N GLU A 221 18.82 -19.06 1.20
CA GLU A 221 18.11 -17.95 0.55
C GLU A 221 17.90 -18.31 -0.92
N GLN A 222 16.67 -18.10 -1.42
CA GLN A 222 16.32 -18.33 -2.80
C GLN A 222 15.99 -16.98 -3.48
N TRP A 223 16.69 -16.69 -4.56
CA TRP A 223 16.63 -15.41 -5.26
C TRP A 223 16.23 -15.58 -6.73
N PRO A 224 14.99 -16.01 -7.04
CA PRO A 224 14.52 -16.05 -8.42
C PRO A 224 14.48 -14.63 -9.02
N ALA A 225 14.79 -14.52 -10.30
CA ALA A 225 14.55 -13.27 -11.01
C ALA A 225 13.04 -12.97 -11.06
N LEU A 226 12.67 -11.70 -10.97
CA LEU A 226 11.27 -11.25 -10.96
C LEU A 226 10.49 -11.80 -12.15
N ASN A 227 9.32 -12.36 -11.90
CA ASN A 227 8.42 -13.03 -12.84
C ASN A 227 9.02 -14.32 -13.51
N LYS A 228 10.13 -14.84 -12.99
CA LYS A 228 10.84 -16.02 -13.52
C LYS A 228 11.07 -17.10 -12.47
N LEU A 229 10.24 -17.19 -11.45
CA LEU A 229 10.34 -18.25 -10.44
C LEU A 229 10.15 -19.62 -11.09
N GLU A 230 11.15 -20.48 -10.99
CA GLU A 230 11.09 -21.90 -11.26
C GLU A 230 10.70 -22.63 -9.97
N ALA A 231 9.38 -22.80 -9.74
CA ALA A 231 8.85 -23.20 -8.44
C ALA A 231 9.36 -24.58 -8.00
N ALA A 232 9.45 -25.54 -8.93
CA ALA A 232 9.88 -26.91 -8.62
C ALA A 232 11.31 -26.97 -8.09
N SER A 233 12.28 -26.36 -8.77
CA SER A 233 13.69 -26.33 -8.35
C SER A 233 13.89 -25.47 -7.12
N THR A 234 13.20 -24.34 -7.03
CA THR A 234 13.23 -23.47 -5.85
C THR A 234 12.76 -24.21 -4.58
N LEU A 235 11.61 -24.88 -4.64
CA LEU A 235 11.12 -25.66 -3.49
C LEU A 235 11.99 -26.87 -3.18
N GLN A 236 12.58 -27.51 -4.19
CA GLN A 236 13.56 -28.59 -3.96
C GLN A 236 14.76 -28.08 -3.16
N ALA A 237 15.32 -26.93 -3.53
CA ALA A 237 16.44 -26.32 -2.79
C ALA A 237 16.04 -25.89 -1.38
N VAL A 238 14.85 -25.32 -1.22
CA VAL A 238 14.28 -24.98 0.11
C VAL A 238 14.20 -26.21 1.00
N LEU A 239 13.60 -27.31 0.51
CA LEU A 239 13.42 -28.53 1.30
C LEU A 239 14.75 -29.23 1.62
N ALA A 240 15.74 -29.18 0.72
CA ALA A 240 17.09 -29.71 0.94
C ALA A 240 17.79 -29.00 2.13
N ALA A 241 17.51 -27.73 2.39
CA ALA A 241 18.03 -26.99 3.53
C ALA A 241 17.35 -27.35 4.86
N ARG A 242 16.31 -28.19 4.85
CA ARG A 242 15.53 -28.63 6.03
C ARG A 242 15.08 -27.47 6.91
N PRO A 243 14.30 -26.52 6.36
CA PRO A 243 13.79 -25.39 7.11
C PRO A 243 12.68 -25.82 8.09
N GLU A 244 12.55 -25.08 9.17
CA GLU A 244 11.42 -25.16 10.11
C GLU A 244 10.39 -24.04 9.85
N ALA A 245 10.78 -22.97 9.12
CA ALA A 245 9.89 -21.92 8.64
C ALA A 245 10.42 -21.27 7.36
N ILE A 246 9.53 -20.65 6.60
CA ILE A 246 9.83 -19.93 5.36
C ILE A 246 9.42 -18.46 5.52
N PHE A 247 10.30 -17.52 5.15
CA PHE A 247 9.94 -16.14 4.89
C PHE A 247 9.79 -15.93 3.39
N ASN A 248 8.58 -15.65 2.93
CA ASN A 248 8.26 -15.44 1.53
C ASN A 248 8.04 -13.96 1.21
N VAL A 249 8.65 -13.50 0.12
CA VAL A 249 8.55 -12.13 -0.39
C VAL A 249 8.08 -12.11 -1.84
N THR A 250 7.78 -13.27 -2.43
CA THR A 250 7.26 -13.35 -3.80
C THR A 250 5.85 -12.78 -3.88
N PHE A 251 5.50 -12.23 -5.02
CA PHE A 251 4.20 -11.63 -5.31
C PHE A 251 3.80 -11.91 -6.78
N GLY A 252 2.57 -11.55 -7.16
CA GLY A 252 2.10 -11.71 -8.54
C GLY A 252 2.13 -13.16 -9.02
N ALA A 253 2.61 -13.35 -10.25
CA ALA A 253 2.66 -14.66 -10.88
C ALA A 253 3.64 -15.62 -10.17
N ASP A 254 4.72 -15.10 -9.60
CA ASP A 254 5.70 -15.93 -8.87
C ASP A 254 5.11 -16.49 -7.57
N LEU A 255 4.30 -15.71 -6.85
CA LEU A 255 3.57 -16.19 -5.68
C LEU A 255 2.60 -17.32 -6.07
N ALA A 256 1.85 -17.15 -7.15
CA ALA A 256 0.91 -18.18 -7.61
C ALA A 256 1.62 -19.49 -8.00
N ARG A 257 2.75 -19.40 -8.70
CA ARG A 257 3.58 -20.58 -9.03
C ARG A 257 4.11 -21.27 -7.78
N LEU A 258 4.64 -20.50 -6.82
CA LEU A 258 5.14 -21.02 -5.54
C LEU A 258 4.05 -21.73 -4.76
N VAL A 259 2.86 -21.12 -4.67
CA VAL A 259 1.74 -21.69 -3.92
C VAL A 259 1.27 -23.01 -4.56
N ARG A 260 1.07 -23.03 -5.87
CA ARG A 260 0.62 -24.24 -6.59
C ARG A 260 1.57 -25.42 -6.41
N GLU A 261 2.86 -25.17 -6.62
CA GLU A 261 3.88 -26.20 -6.48
C GLU A 261 4.02 -26.64 -5.00
N GLY A 262 3.95 -25.71 -4.07
CA GLY A 262 4.02 -26.03 -2.63
C GLY A 262 2.80 -26.82 -2.13
N ASN A 263 1.60 -26.52 -2.64
CA ASN A 263 0.39 -27.30 -2.37
C ASN A 263 0.52 -28.72 -2.94
N LEU A 264 0.96 -28.85 -4.20
CA LEU A 264 1.18 -30.15 -4.86
C LEU A 264 2.14 -31.04 -4.05
N ARG A 265 3.19 -30.47 -3.46
CA ARG A 265 4.17 -31.20 -2.63
C ARG A 265 3.77 -31.32 -1.15
N GLY A 266 2.65 -30.76 -0.73
CA GLY A 266 2.22 -30.73 0.66
C GLY A 266 3.21 -30.01 1.58
N VAL A 267 3.84 -28.92 1.15
CA VAL A 267 4.87 -28.18 1.90
C VAL A 267 4.23 -27.40 3.05
N PHE A 268 3.20 -26.62 2.76
CA PHE A 268 2.67 -25.62 3.68
C PHE A 268 1.93 -26.16 4.91
N PRO A 269 1.31 -27.35 4.89
CA PRO A 269 0.80 -27.97 6.11
C PRO A 269 1.91 -28.37 7.13
N ARG A 270 3.15 -28.50 6.67
CA ARG A 270 4.28 -28.99 7.48
C ARG A 270 5.25 -27.87 7.89
N ILE A 271 5.36 -26.83 7.08
CA ILE A 271 6.33 -25.75 7.26
C ILE A 271 5.57 -24.43 7.30
N PRO A 272 5.50 -23.72 8.45
CA PRO A 272 4.86 -22.43 8.56
C PRO A 272 5.53 -21.41 7.65
N VAL A 273 4.72 -20.50 7.09
CA VAL A 273 5.16 -19.42 6.20
C VAL A 273 4.76 -18.09 6.79
N VAL A 274 5.73 -17.17 6.81
CA VAL A 274 5.53 -15.74 7.06
C VAL A 274 5.74 -15.03 5.74
N SER A 275 4.77 -14.21 5.31
CA SER A 275 4.80 -13.67 3.95
C SER A 275 4.35 -12.21 3.89
N LEU A 276 5.14 -11.38 3.21
CA LEU A 276 4.71 -10.04 2.85
C LEU A 276 3.66 -10.11 1.72
N LEU A 277 2.69 -9.21 1.77
CA LEU A 277 1.70 -8.91 0.72
C LEU A 277 0.69 -10.03 0.38
N SER A 278 0.93 -11.27 0.80
CA SER A 278 0.14 -12.43 0.34
C SER A 278 -1.34 -12.42 0.78
N GLY A 279 -1.72 -11.55 1.73
CA GLY A 279 -3.11 -11.32 2.13
C GLY A 279 -3.81 -10.23 1.31
N GLU A 280 -3.21 -9.74 0.23
CA GLU A 280 -3.83 -8.76 -0.66
C GLU A 280 -4.81 -9.44 -1.63
N PRO A 281 -6.01 -8.85 -1.85
CA PRO A 281 -7.01 -9.41 -2.77
C PRO A 281 -6.48 -9.65 -4.18
N GLU A 282 -5.53 -8.85 -4.65
CA GLU A 282 -4.85 -8.99 -5.94
C GLU A 282 -4.29 -10.39 -6.17
N TYR A 283 -3.85 -11.03 -5.09
CA TYR A 283 -3.27 -12.38 -5.12
C TYR A 283 -4.28 -13.44 -4.70
N LEU A 284 -5.11 -13.15 -3.69
CA LEU A 284 -6.13 -14.10 -3.20
C LEU A 284 -7.20 -14.38 -4.25
N ASP A 285 -7.58 -13.38 -5.08
CA ASP A 285 -8.51 -13.56 -6.19
C ASP A 285 -7.98 -14.48 -7.30
N VAL A 286 -6.66 -14.55 -7.45
CA VAL A 286 -5.99 -15.44 -8.42
C VAL A 286 -5.85 -16.85 -7.84
N LEU A 287 -5.54 -16.96 -6.56
CA LEU A 287 -5.32 -18.24 -5.88
C LEU A 287 -6.62 -18.99 -5.60
N LYS A 288 -7.70 -18.27 -5.27
CA LYS A 288 -9.02 -18.88 -4.96
C LYS A 288 -8.88 -20.04 -3.97
N GLU A 289 -9.36 -21.24 -4.37
CA GLU A 289 -9.27 -22.49 -3.60
C GLU A 289 -7.83 -23.00 -3.38
N GLU A 290 -6.85 -22.51 -4.14
CA GLU A 290 -5.44 -22.85 -3.97
C GLU A 290 -4.78 -22.07 -2.81
N THR A 291 -5.49 -21.11 -2.19
CA THR A 291 -4.96 -20.31 -1.08
C THR A 291 -4.51 -21.21 0.07
N PRO A 292 -3.23 -21.12 0.48
CA PRO A 292 -2.73 -21.91 1.60
C PRO A 292 -3.32 -21.40 2.91
N SER A 293 -3.53 -22.30 3.87
CA SER A 293 -4.02 -21.94 5.19
C SER A 293 -2.86 -21.61 6.16
N ASN A 294 -3.16 -20.79 7.16
CA ASN A 294 -2.27 -20.46 8.29
C ASN A 294 -0.98 -19.69 7.95
N TRP A 295 -0.77 -19.23 6.72
CA TRP A 295 0.32 -18.29 6.47
C TRP A 295 0.11 -17.01 7.26
N ILE A 296 1.14 -16.52 7.93
CA ILE A 296 1.15 -15.24 8.64
C ILE A 296 1.48 -14.17 7.59
N VAL A 297 0.58 -13.22 7.37
CA VAL A 297 0.69 -12.32 6.23
C VAL A 297 0.39 -10.85 6.56
N THR A 298 0.94 -9.94 5.75
CA THR A 298 0.35 -8.63 5.56
C THR A 298 -0.64 -8.66 4.40
N GLY A 299 -1.70 -7.82 4.44
CA GLY A 299 -2.69 -7.80 3.39
C GLY A 299 -3.80 -6.78 3.60
N TYR A 300 -4.96 -7.02 2.93
CA TYR A 300 -6.11 -6.12 2.94
C TYR A 300 -7.43 -6.91 3.03
N PRO A 301 -7.97 -7.13 4.25
CA PRO A 301 -9.24 -7.83 4.47
C PRO A 301 -10.43 -6.88 4.24
N TRP A 302 -10.65 -6.46 3.01
CA TRP A 302 -11.55 -5.40 2.59
C TRP A 302 -12.99 -5.51 3.12
N ASP A 303 -13.50 -6.72 3.31
CA ASP A 303 -14.86 -7.03 3.77
C ASP A 303 -15.01 -7.05 5.31
N GLN A 304 -13.90 -6.89 6.04
CA GLN A 304 -13.87 -6.97 7.50
C GLN A 304 -13.51 -5.63 8.17
N ILE A 305 -13.17 -4.60 7.39
CA ILE A 305 -12.80 -3.28 7.90
C ILE A 305 -14.08 -2.45 8.15
N ALA A 306 -14.33 -2.08 9.41
CA ALA A 306 -15.54 -1.40 9.83
C ALA A 306 -15.36 0.09 10.15
N THR A 307 -14.21 0.71 9.79
CA THR A 307 -13.95 2.12 10.03
C THR A 307 -14.80 3.02 9.13
N PRO A 308 -15.20 4.22 9.58
CA PRO A 308 -15.97 5.16 8.75
C PRO A 308 -15.24 5.55 7.46
N GLU A 309 -13.91 5.74 7.54
CA GLU A 309 -13.07 6.12 6.41
C GLU A 309 -13.09 5.04 5.33
N HIS A 310 -12.89 3.79 5.74
CA HIS A 310 -12.94 2.65 4.81
C HIS A 310 -14.34 2.47 4.22
N ALA A 311 -15.38 2.55 5.03
CA ALA A 311 -16.77 2.42 4.56
C ALA A 311 -17.13 3.50 3.55
N LYS A 312 -16.71 4.75 3.76
CA LYS A 312 -16.91 5.86 2.81
C LYS A 312 -16.23 5.55 1.47
N PHE A 313 -14.95 5.20 1.51
CA PHE A 313 -14.17 4.84 0.33
C PHE A 313 -14.76 3.63 -0.40
N PHE A 314 -15.05 2.54 0.32
CA PHE A 314 -15.62 1.32 -0.24
C PHE A 314 -16.93 1.62 -1.00
N ASN A 315 -17.85 2.37 -0.37
CA ASN A 315 -19.15 2.70 -0.99
C ASN A 315 -18.98 3.56 -2.25
N ALA A 316 -18.09 4.53 -2.23
CA ALA A 316 -17.79 5.37 -3.40
C ALA A 316 -17.20 4.54 -4.54
N TYR A 317 -16.20 3.72 -4.25
CA TYR A 317 -15.55 2.84 -5.22
C TYR A 317 -16.54 1.84 -5.82
N PHE A 318 -17.31 1.14 -4.98
CA PHE A 318 -18.30 0.15 -5.41
C PHE A 318 -19.42 0.80 -6.26
N LYS A 319 -19.90 1.97 -5.86
CA LYS A 319 -20.88 2.73 -6.64
C LYS A 319 -20.37 3.07 -8.04
N ARG A 320 -19.11 3.45 -8.16
CA ARG A 320 -18.49 3.89 -9.42
C ARG A 320 -18.12 2.73 -10.33
N HIS A 321 -17.57 1.64 -9.78
CA HIS A 321 -16.94 0.56 -10.55
C HIS A 321 -17.70 -0.78 -10.53
N ARG A 322 -18.71 -0.92 -9.66
CA ARG A 322 -19.46 -2.19 -9.44
C ARG A 322 -18.54 -3.38 -9.11
N ASP A 323 -17.44 -3.08 -8.44
CA ASP A 323 -16.41 -4.03 -8.01
C ASP A 323 -15.91 -3.59 -6.62
N TYR A 324 -15.34 -4.51 -5.84
CA TYR A 324 -14.76 -4.15 -4.55
C TYR A 324 -13.33 -3.60 -4.72
N PRO A 325 -12.90 -2.68 -3.83
CA PRO A 325 -11.55 -2.14 -3.89
C PRO A 325 -10.53 -3.19 -3.47
N ARG A 326 -9.38 -3.18 -4.13
CA ARG A 326 -8.19 -3.95 -3.77
C ARG A 326 -7.18 -3.04 -3.07
N LEU A 327 -6.04 -3.57 -2.63
CA LEU A 327 -5.06 -2.73 -1.93
C LEU A 327 -4.52 -1.62 -2.84
N GLY A 328 -4.29 -1.90 -4.12
CA GLY A 328 -3.96 -0.85 -5.10
C GLY A 328 -4.96 0.29 -5.09
N SER A 329 -6.26 -0.01 -4.93
CA SER A 329 -7.29 1.03 -4.83
C SER A 329 -7.11 1.91 -3.58
N VAL A 330 -6.78 1.30 -2.44
CA VAL A 330 -6.50 2.06 -1.19
C VAL A 330 -5.33 3.01 -1.39
N VAL A 331 -4.27 2.54 -2.06
CA VAL A 331 -3.05 3.32 -2.27
C VAL A 331 -3.26 4.44 -3.28
N GLY A 332 -3.91 4.16 -4.42
CA GLY A 332 -4.21 5.18 -5.43
C GLY A 332 -5.10 6.30 -4.89
N TYR A 333 -6.14 5.94 -4.14
CA TYR A 333 -7.01 6.92 -3.48
C TYR A 333 -6.25 7.70 -2.41
N GLY A 334 -5.50 7.02 -1.54
CA GLY A 334 -4.72 7.62 -0.46
C GLY A 334 -3.62 8.56 -0.97
N MET A 335 -3.00 8.25 -2.11
CA MET A 335 -2.04 9.14 -2.77
C MET A 335 -2.68 10.48 -3.13
N MET A 336 -3.86 10.47 -3.74
CA MET A 336 -4.58 11.70 -4.10
C MET A 336 -5.03 12.48 -2.87
N GLN A 337 -5.46 11.79 -1.79
CA GLN A 337 -5.78 12.45 -0.53
C GLN A 337 -4.57 13.15 0.09
N ALA A 338 -3.40 12.51 0.05
CA ALA A 338 -2.15 13.10 0.53
C ALA A 338 -1.76 14.35 -0.27
N ILE A 339 -1.84 14.29 -1.62
CA ILE A 339 -1.55 15.42 -2.51
C ILE A 339 -2.53 16.57 -2.25
N ALA A 340 -3.82 16.27 -2.15
CA ALA A 340 -4.85 17.28 -1.89
C ALA A 340 -4.64 17.97 -0.55
N ALA A 341 -4.33 17.21 0.50
CA ALA A 341 -4.04 17.75 1.83
C ALA A 341 -2.78 18.63 1.83
N ALA A 342 -1.72 18.20 1.11
CA ALA A 342 -0.48 18.97 0.98
C ALA A 342 -0.70 20.31 0.28
N ILE A 343 -1.39 20.32 -0.86
CA ILE A 343 -1.68 21.54 -1.62
C ILE A 343 -2.59 22.49 -0.83
N THR A 344 -3.60 21.95 -0.15
CA THR A 344 -4.50 22.73 0.71
C THR A 344 -3.76 23.39 1.87
N ARG A 345 -2.86 22.65 2.56
CA ARG A 345 -2.02 23.17 3.65
C ARG A 345 -1.01 24.20 3.16
N ALA A 346 -0.36 23.93 2.02
CA ALA A 346 0.63 24.82 1.41
C ALA A 346 -0.01 26.10 0.83
N LYS A 347 -1.29 26.06 0.47
CA LYS A 347 -1.99 27.05 -0.36
C LYS A 347 -1.20 27.40 -1.64
N SER A 348 -0.49 26.40 -2.19
CA SER A 348 0.43 26.55 -3.32
C SER A 348 0.72 25.19 -3.95
N VAL A 349 1.18 25.21 -5.20
CA VAL A 349 1.77 24.07 -5.91
C VAL A 349 3.29 24.18 -6.05
N GLU A 350 3.89 25.24 -5.50
CA GLU A 350 5.36 25.41 -5.52
C GLU A 350 6.04 24.30 -4.71
N THR A 351 7.04 23.66 -5.30
CA THR A 351 7.72 22.49 -4.72
C THR A 351 8.20 22.72 -3.28
N GLU A 352 8.87 23.85 -3.02
CA GLU A 352 9.42 24.13 -1.69
C GLU A 352 8.32 24.33 -0.63
N LYS A 353 7.19 24.95 -1.01
CA LYS A 353 6.03 25.10 -0.12
C LYS A 353 5.34 23.75 0.14
N LEU A 354 5.27 22.89 -0.87
CA LEU A 354 4.73 21.53 -0.73
C LEU A 354 5.59 20.67 0.20
N ILE A 355 6.93 20.73 0.08
CA ILE A 355 7.85 20.02 0.96
C ILE A 355 7.64 20.43 2.42
N VAL A 356 7.58 21.74 2.68
CA VAL A 356 7.30 22.26 4.03
C VAL A 356 5.94 21.77 4.53
N ALA A 357 4.93 21.80 3.67
CA ALA A 357 3.58 21.36 4.03
C ALA A 357 3.49 19.85 4.28
N LEU A 358 4.26 19.03 3.57
CA LEU A 358 4.25 17.57 3.74
C LEU A 358 4.93 17.12 5.03
N ARG A 359 5.93 17.83 5.53
CA ARG A 359 6.59 17.49 6.80
C ARG A 359 5.62 17.60 7.97
N GLY A 360 5.31 16.48 8.62
CA GLY A 360 4.32 16.40 9.70
C GLY A 360 2.90 16.66 9.21
N LEU A 361 2.59 16.39 7.94
CA LEU A 361 1.24 16.49 7.40
C LEU A 361 0.40 15.33 7.90
N LYS A 362 -0.69 15.63 8.59
CA LYS A 362 -1.73 14.67 8.94
C LYS A 362 -2.84 14.72 7.90
N PHE A 363 -3.25 13.57 7.42
CA PHE A 363 -4.32 13.41 6.44
C PHE A 363 -5.05 12.07 6.67
N SER A 364 -6.17 11.86 5.99
CA SER A 364 -6.94 10.62 6.09
C SER A 364 -6.74 9.77 4.84
N THR A 365 -6.59 8.46 5.04
CA THR A 365 -6.61 7.45 3.99
C THR A 365 -7.80 6.50 4.22
N PRO A 366 -8.10 5.58 3.30
CA PRO A 366 -9.08 4.52 3.58
C PRO A 366 -8.75 3.64 4.80
N PHE A 367 -7.49 3.62 5.25
CA PHE A 367 -7.07 2.94 6.49
C PHE A 367 -7.17 3.83 7.74
N GLY A 368 -7.60 5.07 7.59
CA GLY A 368 -7.72 6.03 8.67
C GLY A 368 -6.65 7.11 8.69
N PRO A 369 -6.46 7.77 9.84
CA PRO A 369 -5.48 8.85 10.00
C PRO A 369 -4.07 8.40 9.68
N THR A 370 -3.35 9.22 8.94
CA THR A 370 -1.97 8.97 8.48
C THR A 370 -1.18 10.27 8.57
N GLU A 371 0.12 10.19 8.83
CA GLU A 371 1.02 11.35 8.91
C GLU A 371 2.30 11.07 8.12
N PHE A 372 2.82 12.05 7.39
CA PHE A 372 4.20 12.00 6.90
C PHE A 372 5.16 12.44 7.99
N ARG A 373 6.01 11.55 8.46
CA ARG A 373 7.02 11.85 9.47
C ARG A 373 8.05 12.86 8.93
N ALA A 374 8.31 13.92 9.69
CA ALA A 374 9.15 15.03 9.23
C ALA A 374 10.61 14.64 9.01
N ILE A 375 11.13 13.66 9.79
CA ILE A 375 12.56 13.31 9.79
C ILE A 375 12.97 12.51 8.55
N ASP A 376 12.08 11.67 8.01
CA ASP A 376 12.43 10.77 6.89
C ASP A 376 11.40 10.75 5.77
N HIS A 377 10.33 11.53 5.87
CA HIS A 377 9.29 11.61 4.84
C HIS A 377 8.51 10.29 4.61
N GLN A 378 8.62 9.35 5.54
CA GLN A 378 7.82 8.14 5.55
C GLN A 378 6.45 8.41 6.15
N SER A 379 5.38 7.93 5.50
CA SER A 379 4.06 7.98 6.12
C SER A 379 3.90 6.92 7.21
N THR A 380 2.98 7.17 8.13
CA THR A 380 2.57 6.24 9.18
C THR A 380 1.46 5.29 8.71
N MET A 381 1.17 5.22 7.42
CA MET A 381 0.21 4.27 6.89
C MET A 381 0.61 2.84 7.28
N GLY A 382 -0.28 2.12 7.94
CA GLY A 382 -0.05 0.75 8.39
C GLY A 382 -0.46 -0.30 7.36
N ALA A 383 -0.54 -1.54 7.83
CA ALA A 383 -1.07 -2.68 7.08
C ALA A 383 -1.91 -3.57 7.99
N PHE A 384 -2.76 -4.40 7.42
CA PHE A 384 -3.41 -5.46 8.18
C PHE A 384 -2.50 -6.68 8.26
N VAL A 385 -2.39 -7.24 9.45
CA VAL A 385 -1.69 -8.50 9.73
C VAL A 385 -2.73 -9.54 10.12
N GLY A 386 -2.58 -10.76 9.65
CA GLY A 386 -3.48 -11.86 9.94
C GLY A 386 -2.95 -13.18 9.40
N ARG A 387 -3.85 -14.16 9.30
CA ARG A 387 -3.55 -15.47 8.74
C ARG A 387 -4.37 -15.72 7.49
N LEU A 388 -3.83 -16.46 6.54
CA LEU A 388 -4.60 -16.93 5.41
C LEU A 388 -5.52 -18.08 5.82
N ALA A 389 -6.70 -18.11 5.25
CA ALA A 389 -7.65 -19.20 5.35
C ALA A 389 -8.43 -19.35 4.05
N LEU A 390 -8.86 -20.57 3.79
CA LEU A 390 -9.83 -20.89 2.74
C LEU A 390 -11.23 -20.93 3.37
N LYS A 391 -12.15 -20.12 2.86
CA LYS A 391 -13.54 -20.12 3.30
C LYS A 391 -14.47 -19.92 2.10
N ASP A 392 -15.46 -20.78 2.00
CA ASP A 392 -16.45 -20.75 0.89
C ASP A 392 -15.77 -20.76 -0.51
N GLY A 393 -14.68 -21.54 -0.68
CA GLY A 393 -13.90 -21.63 -1.92
C GLY A 393 -13.07 -20.40 -2.26
N ARG A 394 -12.87 -19.48 -1.29
CA ARG A 394 -12.12 -18.22 -1.50
C ARG A 394 -11.06 -18.05 -0.45
N GLY A 395 -9.90 -17.55 -0.88
CA GLY A 395 -8.86 -17.10 0.02
C GLY A 395 -9.28 -15.82 0.74
N GLN A 396 -9.03 -15.77 2.05
CA GLN A 396 -9.28 -14.59 2.87
C GLN A 396 -8.29 -14.52 4.04
N MET A 397 -8.23 -13.37 4.69
CA MET A 397 -7.53 -13.21 5.95
C MET A 397 -8.47 -13.46 7.13
N ILE A 398 -7.95 -14.10 8.16
CA ILE A 398 -8.59 -14.29 9.48
C ILE A 398 -7.64 -13.79 10.57
N ASP A 399 -8.12 -13.70 11.81
CA ASP A 399 -7.36 -13.23 12.98
C ASP A 399 -6.68 -11.89 12.72
N ILE A 400 -7.40 -11.00 12.04
CA ILE A 400 -6.88 -9.75 11.54
C ILE A 400 -6.72 -8.70 12.64
N ARG A 401 -5.63 -7.93 12.53
CA ARG A 401 -5.45 -6.66 13.26
C ARG A 401 -4.87 -5.61 12.33
N TYR A 402 -5.26 -4.37 12.50
CA TYR A 402 -4.56 -3.25 11.89
C TYR A 402 -3.26 -2.98 12.66
N ALA A 403 -2.15 -3.05 11.99
CA ALA A 403 -0.85 -2.69 12.52
C ALA A 403 -0.58 -1.23 12.12
N ASP A 404 -0.85 -0.31 13.04
CA ASP A 404 -0.62 1.12 12.82
C ASP A 404 0.86 1.37 12.55
N GLY A 405 1.18 1.91 11.37
CA GLY A 405 2.56 2.10 10.93
C GLY A 405 3.39 2.98 11.85
N ALA A 406 2.77 3.89 12.61
CA ALA A 406 3.48 4.72 13.59
C ALA A 406 4.25 3.90 14.63
N ASN A 407 3.77 2.70 14.95
CA ASN A 407 4.38 1.81 15.95
C ASN A 407 5.50 0.91 15.39
N TYR A 408 5.75 0.96 14.08
CA TYR A 408 6.69 0.08 13.38
C TYR A 408 7.77 0.83 12.61
N LEU A 409 7.91 2.11 12.86
CA LEU A 409 8.97 2.94 12.32
C LEU A 409 10.25 2.81 13.16
N PRO A 410 11.45 2.95 12.56
CA PRO A 410 12.68 3.03 13.34
C PRO A 410 12.70 4.32 14.17
N THR A 411 13.51 4.31 15.22
CA THR A 411 13.72 5.50 16.04
C THR A 411 14.37 6.63 15.23
N ASP A 412 14.20 7.86 15.68
CA ASP A 412 14.85 9.02 15.05
C ASP A 412 16.38 8.90 15.04
N ALA A 413 16.95 8.25 16.07
CA ALA A 413 18.39 8.00 16.16
C ALA A 413 18.87 7.03 15.06
N GLU A 414 18.09 5.99 14.77
CA GLU A 414 18.38 5.05 13.69
C GLU A 414 18.23 5.69 12.32
N VAL A 415 17.19 6.52 12.13
CA VAL A 415 17.01 7.28 10.89
C VAL A 415 18.19 8.21 10.63
N ARG A 416 18.66 8.95 11.65
CA ARG A 416 19.81 9.87 11.52
C ARG A 416 21.12 9.16 11.14
N LYS A 417 21.26 7.88 11.45
CA LYS A 417 22.42 7.06 11.04
C LYS A 417 22.35 6.62 9.58
N ARG A 418 21.14 6.48 9.04
CA ARG A 418 20.89 5.90 7.72
C ARG A 418 20.61 6.94 6.63
N ARG A 419 19.85 7.99 6.97
CA ARG A 419 19.42 9.02 6.01
C ARG A 419 20.52 10.09 5.86
N PRO A 420 20.83 10.53 4.62
CA PRO A 420 21.78 11.60 4.38
C PRO A 420 21.42 12.89 5.13
N PRO A 421 22.36 13.55 5.83
CA PRO A 421 22.08 14.76 6.62
C PRO A 421 21.44 15.90 5.81
N GLU A 422 21.85 16.07 4.55
CA GLU A 422 21.29 17.07 3.62
C GLU A 422 19.81 16.80 3.27
N ALA A 423 19.40 15.55 3.32
CA ALA A 423 18.01 15.16 3.07
C ALA A 423 17.06 15.49 4.24
N MET A 424 17.62 15.79 5.41
CA MET A 424 16.86 16.14 6.62
C MET A 424 16.64 17.66 6.76
N LYS A 425 17.36 18.45 5.97
CA LYS A 425 17.22 19.91 5.91
C LYS A 425 16.05 20.29 5.00
#